data_a74c7f2fc44dc4f4076ab2a8ea657e6e
#
_entry.id   a74c7f2fc44dc4f4076ab2a8ea657e6e
#
_cell.length_a   1.000
_cell.length_b   1.000
_cell.length_c   1.000
_cell.angle_alpha   90.00
_cell.angle_beta   90.00
_cell.angle_gamma   90.00
#
_symmetry.space_group_name_H-M   'P 1'
#
loop_
_entity.id
_entity.type
_entity.pdbx_description
1 polymer ?
#
loop_
_entity_poly.entity_id
_entity_poly.type
_entity_poly.pdbx_seq_one_letter_code
_entity_poly.pdbx_strand_id
1 'polypeptide(L)'
;CPSNMARLLPQIQGMTYAHDDKNLYLAMYAQTSTSLQIGGTKLAVSQKTGYPNEGRVEVSLNPEKPASFTLRLRIPTWTGKQFVPGKLYRYMDKSTAKWSVSVNGKKVAPKTELGFAVLDRQWKKGDKVLLNLPMPTRLNECDRRVEDNHDRVAFTRGPFVLCAEEVDNDGATQRFFLNEKPSVGQTKLSKVKHPAGSFIQVVSQANALKEAGSPEKRNLSLIPYYAWNNRKPGSMTIWFPTKPKLAVFDPHKLPKESIFKTIKASHTSDLDTLSAIGDGKEPRWSSGKKVPRWTSRPQLGKKQWVEGYFAKPRKVRDVGVYWMQDQQDVKFPKEWSLEVRKEGKWTPFKLYVTDRYDHRANQYNVVHPAAPLTCDAIRIKMTPREEAAVGILEVKVKFEN
;
A
#
# COMPACT_ATOMS: atom_id res chain seq x y z
N CYS A 1 7.39 -16.81 -1.26
CA CYS A 1 8.01 -18.01 -1.82
C CYS A 1 7.01 -18.70 -2.76
N PRO A 2 7.30 -18.80 -4.08
CA PRO A 2 6.37 -19.36 -5.07
C PRO A 2 5.91 -20.79 -4.75
N SER A 3 6.80 -21.64 -4.23
CA SER A 3 6.46 -23.02 -3.87
C SER A 3 5.44 -23.10 -2.72
N ASN A 4 5.47 -22.19 -1.76
CA ASN A 4 4.47 -22.14 -0.68
C ASN A 4 3.12 -21.69 -1.22
N MET A 5 3.07 -20.75 -2.15
CA MET A 5 1.82 -20.35 -2.83
C MET A 5 1.24 -21.51 -3.65
N ALA A 6 2.07 -22.24 -4.38
CA ALA A 6 1.64 -23.41 -5.14
C ALA A 6 1.05 -24.53 -4.25
N ARG A 7 1.52 -24.65 -3.00
CA ARG A 7 0.95 -25.60 -2.03
C ARG A 7 -0.35 -25.08 -1.39
N LEU A 8 -0.41 -23.78 -1.08
CA LEU A 8 -1.55 -23.18 -0.40
C LEU A 8 -2.80 -23.14 -1.28
N LEU A 9 -2.66 -22.71 -2.54
CA LEU A 9 -3.80 -22.51 -3.45
C LEU A 9 -4.71 -23.75 -3.59
N PRO A 10 -4.20 -24.97 -3.80
CA PRO A 10 -5.05 -26.16 -3.85
C PRO A 10 -5.73 -26.50 -2.51
N GLN A 11 -5.15 -26.09 -1.38
CA GLN A 11 -5.68 -26.39 -0.05
C GLN A 11 -6.83 -25.47 0.36
N ILE A 12 -6.96 -24.27 -0.24
CA ILE A 12 -7.98 -23.29 0.14
C ILE A 12 -9.39 -23.87 0.05
N GLN A 13 -9.68 -24.68 -0.96
CA GLN A 13 -11.00 -25.32 -1.11
C GLN A 13 -11.34 -26.21 0.10
N GLY A 14 -10.36 -26.94 0.64
CA GLY A 14 -10.52 -27.78 1.82
C GLY A 14 -10.76 -26.99 3.12
N MET A 15 -10.50 -25.69 3.13
CA MET A 15 -10.74 -24.82 4.29
C MET A 15 -12.15 -24.23 4.33
N THR A 16 -12.97 -24.46 3.29
CA THR A 16 -14.32 -23.89 3.19
C THR A 16 -15.27 -24.52 4.19
N TYR A 17 -15.19 -25.83 4.34
CA TYR A 17 -16.01 -26.62 5.24
C TYR A 17 -15.15 -27.42 6.20
N ALA A 18 -15.61 -27.50 7.44
CA ALA A 18 -15.12 -28.49 8.41
C ALA A 18 -16.33 -29.16 9.04
N HIS A 19 -16.22 -30.44 9.42
CA HIS A 19 -17.30 -31.15 10.08
C HIS A 19 -16.76 -32.22 11.04
N ASP A 20 -17.58 -32.55 11.98
CA ASP A 20 -17.54 -33.75 12.79
C ASP A 20 -18.92 -34.45 12.74
N ASP A 21 -19.17 -35.45 13.55
CA ASP A 21 -20.45 -36.19 13.51
C ASP A 21 -21.66 -35.33 13.87
N LYS A 22 -21.47 -34.23 14.58
CA LYS A 22 -22.55 -33.37 15.12
C LYS A 22 -22.53 -31.94 14.59
N ASN A 23 -21.44 -31.46 14.02
CA ASN A 23 -21.28 -30.08 13.60
C ASN A 23 -20.84 -29.97 12.15
N LEU A 24 -21.42 -29.02 11.43
CA LEU A 24 -20.97 -28.55 10.13
C LEU A 24 -20.55 -27.09 10.25
N TYR A 25 -19.30 -26.78 9.99
CA TYR A 25 -18.72 -25.44 10.03
C TYR A 25 -18.57 -24.89 8.60
N LEU A 26 -19.15 -23.74 8.33
CA LEU A 26 -18.86 -22.93 7.16
C LEU A 26 -17.87 -21.85 7.57
N ALA A 27 -16.58 -22.12 7.34
CA ALA A 27 -15.48 -21.26 7.77
C ALA A 27 -15.16 -20.15 6.76
N MET A 28 -15.40 -20.42 5.47
CA MET A 28 -15.21 -19.48 4.37
C MET A 28 -16.46 -19.43 3.47
N TYR A 29 -16.74 -18.26 2.92
CA TYR A 29 -17.85 -18.05 2.00
C TYR A 29 -17.34 -17.93 0.57
N ALA A 30 -17.75 -18.87 -0.27
CA ALA A 30 -17.48 -18.91 -1.69
C ALA A 30 -18.57 -19.69 -2.41
N GLN A 31 -18.74 -19.49 -3.69
CA GLN A 31 -19.65 -20.31 -4.47
C GLN A 31 -19.07 -21.72 -4.62
N THR A 32 -19.57 -22.66 -3.83
CA THR A 32 -19.02 -24.02 -3.70
C THR A 32 -20.12 -25.04 -3.45
N SER A 33 -19.82 -26.31 -3.70
CA SER A 33 -20.65 -27.45 -3.30
C SER A 33 -19.75 -28.62 -2.86
N THR A 34 -20.23 -29.41 -1.94
CA THR A 34 -19.56 -30.64 -1.48
C THR A 34 -20.60 -31.65 -0.98
N SER A 35 -20.15 -32.90 -0.76
CA SER A 35 -20.89 -33.95 -0.07
C SER A 35 -20.04 -34.51 1.06
N LEU A 36 -20.65 -34.71 2.22
CA LEU A 36 -19.99 -35.21 3.44
C LEU A 36 -20.92 -36.10 4.24
N GLN A 37 -20.39 -36.84 5.22
CA GLN A 37 -21.16 -37.64 6.14
C GLN A 37 -21.35 -36.89 7.45
N ILE A 38 -22.58 -36.74 7.94
CA ILE A 38 -22.90 -36.08 9.20
C ILE A 38 -24.24 -36.58 9.75
N GLY A 39 -24.35 -36.77 11.04
CA GLY A 39 -25.57 -37.23 11.70
C GLY A 39 -26.07 -38.58 11.16
N GLY A 40 -25.15 -39.47 10.79
CA GLY A 40 -25.48 -40.81 10.26
C GLY A 40 -26.08 -40.82 8.84
N THR A 41 -25.96 -39.73 8.08
CA THR A 41 -26.45 -39.62 6.71
C THR A 41 -25.52 -38.86 5.80
N LYS A 42 -25.61 -39.10 4.48
CA LYS A 42 -24.93 -38.28 3.50
C LYS A 42 -25.62 -36.94 3.34
N LEU A 43 -24.89 -35.87 3.36
CA LEU A 43 -25.36 -34.49 3.18
C LEU A 43 -24.68 -33.86 1.96
N ALA A 44 -25.46 -33.43 0.98
CA ALA A 44 -24.98 -32.50 -0.03
C ALA A 44 -25.24 -31.07 0.44
N VAL A 45 -24.18 -30.24 0.49
CA VAL A 45 -24.23 -28.84 0.89
C VAL A 45 -23.67 -27.96 -0.23
N SER A 46 -24.34 -26.83 -0.45
CA SER A 46 -23.86 -25.83 -1.40
C SER A 46 -23.99 -24.41 -0.86
N GLN A 47 -23.09 -23.54 -1.28
CA GLN A 47 -23.15 -22.10 -1.04
C GLN A 47 -23.33 -21.37 -2.37
N LYS A 48 -24.29 -20.43 -2.41
CA LYS A 48 -24.48 -19.47 -3.50
C LYS A 48 -24.27 -18.07 -2.96
N THR A 49 -23.27 -17.36 -3.47
CA THR A 49 -22.87 -16.05 -2.93
C THR A 49 -22.07 -15.25 -3.92
N GLY A 50 -22.15 -13.90 -3.82
CA GLY A 50 -21.22 -12.94 -4.43
C GLY A 50 -20.09 -12.49 -3.48
N TYR A 51 -19.93 -13.17 -2.33
CA TYR A 51 -18.86 -12.86 -1.38
C TYR A 51 -17.48 -13.03 -2.05
N PRO A 52 -16.53 -12.14 -1.82
CA PRO A 52 -16.47 -11.07 -0.81
C PRO A 52 -17.01 -9.70 -1.26
N ASN A 53 -17.56 -9.56 -2.47
CA ASN A 53 -18.11 -8.29 -2.94
C ASN A 53 -19.49 -7.97 -2.34
N GLU A 54 -20.25 -9.01 -2.04
CA GLU A 54 -21.59 -8.94 -1.46
C GLU A 54 -21.68 -9.82 -0.21
N GLY A 55 -22.43 -9.36 0.78
CA GLY A 55 -22.52 -10.08 2.06
C GLY A 55 -23.66 -11.09 2.14
N ARG A 56 -24.36 -11.36 1.04
CA ARG A 56 -25.42 -12.37 0.98
C ARG A 56 -24.83 -13.75 0.71
N VAL A 57 -25.11 -14.70 1.60
CA VAL A 57 -24.69 -16.10 1.46
C VAL A 57 -25.92 -16.99 1.63
N GLU A 58 -26.29 -17.72 0.60
CA GLU A 58 -27.33 -18.73 0.63
C GLU A 58 -26.71 -20.12 0.72
N VAL A 59 -27.06 -20.86 1.78
CA VAL A 59 -26.63 -22.24 2.01
C VAL A 59 -27.80 -23.17 1.78
N SER A 60 -27.64 -24.15 0.90
CA SER A 60 -28.63 -25.20 0.67
C SER A 60 -28.14 -26.51 1.29
N LEU A 61 -29.03 -27.16 2.06
CA LEU A 61 -28.76 -28.42 2.75
C LEU A 61 -29.65 -29.51 2.19
N ASN A 62 -29.09 -30.62 1.72
CA ASN A 62 -29.79 -31.74 1.14
C ASN A 62 -29.31 -33.06 1.76
N PRO A 63 -29.68 -33.36 3.02
CA PRO A 63 -29.42 -34.67 3.59
C PRO A 63 -30.27 -35.73 2.91
N GLU A 64 -29.76 -36.95 2.72
CA GLU A 64 -30.52 -38.07 2.15
C GLU A 64 -31.68 -38.50 3.06
N LYS A 65 -31.52 -38.37 4.37
CA LYS A 65 -32.52 -38.57 5.41
C LYS A 65 -32.53 -37.37 6.36
N PRO A 66 -33.67 -37.02 7.00
CA PRO A 66 -33.68 -35.99 8.04
C PRO A 66 -32.63 -36.28 9.09
N ALA A 67 -31.75 -35.31 9.36
CA ALA A 67 -30.62 -35.47 10.28
C ALA A 67 -30.50 -34.29 11.25
N SER A 68 -30.20 -34.58 12.50
CA SER A 68 -29.99 -33.57 13.52
C SER A 68 -28.51 -33.29 13.64
N PHE A 69 -28.13 -32.04 13.34
CA PHE A 69 -26.78 -31.55 13.53
C PHE A 69 -26.77 -30.03 13.68
N THR A 70 -25.67 -29.50 14.20
CA THR A 70 -25.45 -28.06 14.39
C THR A 70 -24.74 -27.47 13.19
N LEU A 71 -25.40 -26.52 12.49
CA LEU A 71 -24.78 -25.71 11.47
C LEU A 71 -24.14 -24.48 12.13
N ARG A 72 -22.85 -24.26 11.86
CA ARG A 72 -22.04 -23.15 12.38
C ARG A 72 -21.58 -22.24 11.24
N LEU A 73 -22.13 -21.02 11.18
CA LEU A 73 -21.83 -20.03 10.17
C LEU A 73 -20.83 -19.01 10.73
N ARG A 74 -19.68 -18.87 10.15
CA ARG A 74 -18.67 -17.90 10.62
C ARG A 74 -19.21 -16.48 10.54
N ILE A 75 -19.08 -15.73 11.62
CA ILE A 75 -19.35 -14.29 11.68
C ILE A 75 -18.02 -13.53 11.72
N PRO A 76 -17.61 -12.91 10.61
CA PRO A 76 -16.33 -12.21 10.55
C PRO A 76 -16.27 -11.02 11.52
N THR A 77 -15.10 -10.74 12.06
CA THR A 77 -14.88 -9.64 13.03
C THR A 77 -15.26 -8.28 12.47
N TRP A 78 -15.03 -8.04 11.17
CA TRP A 78 -15.38 -6.79 10.51
C TRP A 78 -16.89 -6.44 10.55
N THR A 79 -17.78 -7.40 10.81
CA THR A 79 -19.22 -7.13 11.05
C THR A 79 -19.50 -6.52 12.42
N GLY A 80 -18.53 -6.48 13.29
CA GLY A 80 -18.62 -6.02 14.67
C GLY A 80 -18.01 -4.64 14.90
N LYS A 81 -17.28 -4.53 16.01
CA LYS A 81 -16.72 -3.26 16.50
C LYS A 81 -15.33 -2.93 15.96
N GLN A 82 -14.67 -3.86 15.26
CA GLN A 82 -13.29 -3.71 14.76
C GLN A 82 -13.08 -4.55 13.51
N PHE A 83 -12.18 -4.10 12.63
CA PHE A 83 -11.90 -4.78 11.37
C PHE A 83 -11.19 -6.12 11.58
N VAL A 84 -10.14 -6.11 12.39
CA VAL A 84 -9.35 -7.30 12.76
C VAL A 84 -9.34 -7.50 14.27
N PRO A 85 -9.12 -8.73 14.77
CA PRO A 85 -8.94 -8.97 16.20
C PRO A 85 -7.76 -8.17 16.76
N GLY A 86 -7.85 -7.76 18.04
CA GLY A 86 -6.80 -7.05 18.74
C GLY A 86 -7.18 -5.62 19.12
N LYS A 87 -6.19 -4.83 19.58
CA LYS A 87 -6.40 -3.46 20.10
C LYS A 87 -5.69 -2.38 19.29
N LEU A 88 -5.02 -2.77 18.18
CA LEU A 88 -4.23 -1.82 17.39
C LEU A 88 -5.08 -1.00 16.40
N TYR A 89 -6.24 -1.51 16.00
CA TYR A 89 -7.12 -0.85 15.05
C TYR A 89 -8.55 -0.87 15.52
N ARG A 90 -9.28 0.21 15.30
CA ARG A 90 -10.69 0.33 15.66
C ARG A 90 -11.46 1.13 14.62
N TYR A 91 -12.75 0.85 14.51
CA TYR A 91 -13.65 1.68 13.72
C TYR A 91 -13.92 3.01 14.41
N MET A 92 -13.98 4.09 13.64
CA MET A 92 -14.33 5.43 14.12
C MET A 92 -15.85 5.61 14.27
N ASP A 93 -16.64 4.88 13.48
CA ASP A 93 -18.10 4.96 13.50
C ASP A 93 -18.70 3.90 14.42
N LYS A 94 -19.93 4.18 14.86
CA LYS A 94 -20.79 3.22 15.56
C LYS A 94 -21.84 2.69 14.58
N SER A 95 -21.44 1.77 13.67
CA SER A 95 -22.39 1.17 12.76
C SER A 95 -23.46 0.40 13.51
N THR A 96 -24.72 0.61 13.14
CA THR A 96 -25.88 -0.14 13.64
C THR A 96 -26.22 -1.34 12.77
N ALA A 97 -25.56 -1.50 11.62
CA ALA A 97 -25.80 -2.60 10.71
C ALA A 97 -25.38 -3.93 11.36
N LYS A 98 -26.35 -4.81 11.54
CA LYS A 98 -26.16 -6.13 12.18
C LYS A 98 -26.34 -7.23 11.13
N TRP A 99 -25.52 -8.27 11.21
CA TRP A 99 -25.73 -9.48 10.45
C TRP A 99 -27.06 -10.16 10.86
N SER A 100 -27.61 -10.94 9.96
CA SER A 100 -28.87 -11.66 10.21
C SER A 100 -28.86 -13.03 9.53
N VAL A 101 -29.62 -13.94 10.09
CA VAL A 101 -29.84 -15.28 9.55
C VAL A 101 -31.31 -15.53 9.40
N SER A 102 -31.70 -16.21 8.30
CA SER A 102 -33.02 -16.81 8.16
C SER A 102 -32.93 -18.27 7.68
N VAL A 103 -33.88 -19.06 8.08
CA VAL A 103 -34.02 -20.46 7.66
C VAL A 103 -35.38 -20.61 7.00
N ASN A 104 -35.38 -21.08 5.74
CA ASN A 104 -36.57 -21.23 4.92
C ASN A 104 -37.44 -19.94 4.89
N GLY A 105 -36.79 -18.79 4.75
CA GLY A 105 -37.41 -17.47 4.72
C GLY A 105 -37.80 -16.90 6.10
N LYS A 106 -37.77 -17.68 7.17
CA LYS A 106 -38.09 -17.21 8.52
C LYS A 106 -36.83 -16.73 9.25
N LYS A 107 -36.82 -15.47 9.74
CA LYS A 107 -35.71 -14.89 10.52
C LYS A 107 -35.52 -15.67 11.83
N VAL A 108 -34.28 -15.96 12.15
CA VAL A 108 -33.85 -16.64 13.38
C VAL A 108 -32.79 -15.79 14.11
N ALA A 109 -32.67 -16.00 15.41
CA ALA A 109 -31.70 -15.32 16.26
C ALA A 109 -30.75 -16.37 16.91
N PRO A 110 -29.76 -16.87 16.17
CA PRO A 110 -28.85 -17.89 16.68
C PRO A 110 -27.92 -17.32 17.76
N LYS A 111 -27.51 -18.16 18.70
CA LYS A 111 -26.40 -17.85 19.61
C LYS A 111 -25.11 -17.68 18.81
N THR A 112 -24.19 -16.90 19.34
CA THR A 112 -22.83 -16.78 18.78
C THR A 112 -21.82 -17.45 19.71
N GLU A 113 -21.11 -18.43 19.20
CA GLU A 113 -20.05 -19.14 19.93
C GLU A 113 -18.76 -19.14 19.12
N LEU A 114 -17.65 -18.73 19.70
CA LEU A 114 -16.33 -18.73 19.09
C LEU A 114 -16.28 -18.09 17.68
N GLY A 115 -17.11 -17.06 17.46
CA GLY A 115 -17.19 -16.36 16.17
C GLY A 115 -18.09 -17.04 15.12
N PHE A 116 -18.92 -18.00 15.53
CA PHE A 116 -19.92 -18.65 14.66
C PHE A 116 -21.34 -18.41 15.15
N ALA A 117 -22.27 -18.16 14.25
CA ALA A 117 -23.69 -18.27 14.52
C ALA A 117 -24.08 -19.75 14.52
N VAL A 118 -24.73 -20.20 15.59
CA VAL A 118 -25.01 -21.61 15.86
C VAL A 118 -26.47 -21.92 15.65
N LEU A 119 -26.75 -22.85 14.76
CA LEU A 119 -28.09 -23.31 14.39
C LEU A 119 -28.20 -24.82 14.67
N ASP A 120 -28.70 -25.19 15.84
CA ASP A 120 -28.93 -26.58 16.24
C ASP A 120 -30.36 -26.98 15.95
N ARG A 121 -30.55 -27.93 15.03
CA ARG A 121 -31.89 -28.40 14.62
C ARG A 121 -31.85 -29.67 13.75
N GLN A 122 -33.02 -30.30 13.55
CA GLN A 122 -33.18 -31.30 12.53
C GLN A 122 -33.30 -30.63 11.14
N TRP A 123 -32.42 -31.04 10.21
CA TRP A 123 -32.39 -30.58 8.82
C TRP A 123 -33.04 -31.58 7.87
N LYS A 124 -33.73 -31.05 6.87
CA LYS A 124 -34.40 -31.83 5.83
C LYS A 124 -33.92 -31.45 4.45
N LYS A 125 -34.12 -32.33 3.49
CA LYS A 125 -33.78 -32.06 2.08
C LYS A 125 -34.48 -30.79 1.59
N GLY A 126 -33.70 -29.88 0.98
CA GLY A 126 -34.18 -28.60 0.46
C GLY A 126 -34.15 -27.45 1.46
N ASP A 127 -33.72 -27.66 2.72
CA ASP A 127 -33.58 -26.57 3.68
C ASP A 127 -32.60 -25.54 3.19
N LYS A 128 -32.98 -24.27 3.33
CA LYS A 128 -32.16 -23.11 2.94
C LYS A 128 -31.88 -22.22 4.11
N VAL A 129 -30.61 -21.84 4.27
CA VAL A 129 -30.17 -20.87 5.25
C VAL A 129 -29.61 -19.66 4.52
N LEU A 130 -30.13 -18.49 4.83
CA LEU A 130 -29.64 -17.21 4.30
C LEU A 130 -28.93 -16.44 5.40
N LEU A 131 -27.63 -16.23 5.23
CA LEU A 131 -26.85 -15.32 6.04
C LEU A 131 -26.71 -13.99 5.27
N ASN A 132 -26.96 -12.88 5.95
CA ASN A 132 -26.71 -11.54 5.43
C ASN A 132 -25.69 -10.83 6.31
N LEU A 133 -24.57 -10.42 5.70
CA LEU A 133 -23.46 -9.70 6.31
C LEU A 133 -23.42 -8.28 5.72
N PRO A 134 -24.02 -7.26 6.36
CA PRO A 134 -23.98 -5.89 5.84
C PRO A 134 -22.54 -5.40 5.69
N MET A 135 -22.25 -4.75 4.56
CA MET A 135 -20.91 -4.25 4.20
C MET A 135 -20.91 -2.74 4.02
N PRO A 136 -21.13 -1.93 5.07
CA PRO A 136 -20.95 -0.50 4.95
C PRO A 136 -19.48 -0.16 4.73
N THR A 137 -19.21 0.93 4.04
CA THR A 137 -17.88 1.53 4.02
C THR A 137 -17.62 2.15 5.39
N ARG A 138 -16.47 1.89 6.00
CA ARG A 138 -16.13 2.34 7.34
C ARG A 138 -14.71 2.91 7.40
N LEU A 139 -14.46 3.79 8.35
CA LEU A 139 -13.13 4.34 8.65
C LEU A 139 -12.52 3.61 9.84
N ASN A 140 -11.25 3.31 9.71
CA ASN A 140 -10.41 2.74 10.77
C ASN A 140 -9.34 3.72 11.18
N GLU A 141 -9.11 3.84 12.46
CA GLU A 141 -7.96 4.50 13.04
C GLU A 141 -7.06 3.51 13.77
N CYS A 142 -5.80 3.86 13.96
CA CYS A 142 -4.85 3.03 14.70
C CYS A 142 -4.68 3.51 16.15
N ASP A 143 -4.17 2.62 16.98
CA ASP A 143 -3.67 2.95 18.33
C ASP A 143 -2.41 3.81 18.23
N ARG A 144 -2.17 4.65 19.25
CA ARG A 144 -1.01 5.56 19.30
C ARG A 144 0.35 4.85 19.24
N ARG A 145 0.41 3.57 19.54
CA ARG A 145 1.63 2.75 19.40
C ARG A 145 2.06 2.52 17.95
N VAL A 146 1.16 2.75 17.00
CA VAL A 146 1.45 2.68 15.56
C VAL A 146 1.80 4.09 15.07
N GLU A 147 3.03 4.53 15.33
CA GLU A 147 3.48 5.92 15.14
C GLU A 147 3.31 6.42 13.71
N ASP A 148 3.64 5.60 12.71
CA ASP A 148 3.59 5.98 11.28
C ASP A 148 2.16 6.30 10.79
N ASN A 149 1.13 5.85 11.50
CA ASN A 149 -0.27 6.05 11.13
C ASN A 149 -1.01 7.04 12.04
N HIS A 150 -0.31 7.79 12.89
CA HIS A 150 -0.91 8.85 13.68
C HIS A 150 -1.60 9.89 12.79
N ASP A 151 -2.76 10.37 13.23
CA ASP A 151 -3.56 11.35 12.48
C ASP A 151 -3.91 10.90 11.06
N ARG A 152 -4.03 9.57 10.84
CA ARG A 152 -4.41 8.96 9.58
C ARG A 152 -5.54 7.96 9.79
N VAL A 153 -6.32 7.76 8.73
CA VAL A 153 -7.42 6.79 8.71
C VAL A 153 -7.39 5.97 7.42
N ALA A 154 -7.90 4.74 7.53
CA ALA A 154 -8.02 3.85 6.38
C ALA A 154 -9.49 3.49 6.14
N PHE A 155 -9.87 3.41 4.86
CA PHE A 155 -11.20 2.93 4.46
C PHE A 155 -11.23 1.41 4.39
N THR A 156 -12.33 0.83 4.87
CA THR A 156 -12.63 -0.60 4.71
C THR A 156 -14.08 -0.80 4.27
N ARG A 157 -14.35 -1.93 3.58
CA ARG A 157 -15.69 -2.36 3.24
C ARG A 157 -15.78 -3.89 3.25
N GLY A 158 -16.62 -4.43 4.13
CA GLY A 158 -16.64 -5.89 4.34
C GLY A 158 -15.25 -6.40 4.73
N PRO A 159 -14.72 -7.45 4.08
CA PRO A 159 -13.38 -7.97 4.33
C PRO A 159 -12.25 -7.15 3.70
N PHE A 160 -12.57 -6.12 2.91
CA PHE A 160 -11.57 -5.37 2.15
C PHE A 160 -11.02 -4.17 2.89
N VAL A 161 -9.70 -4.04 2.91
CA VAL A 161 -9.01 -2.76 3.01
C VAL A 161 -9.07 -2.09 1.64
N LEU A 162 -9.35 -0.79 1.61
CA LEU A 162 -9.43 -0.02 0.38
C LEU A 162 -8.18 0.87 0.22
N CYS A 163 -7.76 1.07 -1.02
CA CYS A 163 -6.69 1.99 -1.38
C CYS A 163 -7.08 2.89 -2.54
N ALA A 164 -6.48 4.07 -2.61
CA ALA A 164 -6.50 4.90 -3.80
C ALA A 164 -5.29 4.58 -4.67
N GLU A 165 -5.49 4.48 -5.99
CA GLU A 165 -4.42 4.48 -6.99
C GLU A 165 -4.43 5.78 -7.79
N GLU A 166 -3.27 6.24 -8.17
CA GLU A 166 -3.09 7.45 -8.97
C GLU A 166 -3.89 7.43 -10.27
N VAL A 167 -3.94 6.28 -10.94
CA VAL A 167 -4.65 6.07 -12.20
C VAL A 167 -6.16 6.37 -12.13
N ASP A 168 -6.77 6.30 -10.93
CA ASP A 168 -8.18 6.60 -10.71
C ASP A 168 -8.42 7.98 -10.07
N ASN A 169 -7.35 8.72 -9.74
CA ASN A 169 -7.43 9.90 -8.87
C ASN A 169 -6.75 11.16 -9.41
N ASP A 170 -6.42 11.21 -10.71
CA ASP A 170 -5.84 12.39 -11.37
C ASP A 170 -4.59 12.95 -10.67
N GLY A 171 -3.59 12.14 -10.45
CA GLY A 171 -2.31 12.52 -9.83
C GLY A 171 -2.06 11.90 -8.47
N ALA A 172 -0.96 12.28 -7.84
CA ALA A 172 -0.44 11.66 -6.63
C ALA A 172 -1.48 11.53 -5.52
N THR A 173 -1.69 10.30 -5.03
CA THR A 173 -2.72 10.00 -4.02
C THR A 173 -2.36 10.53 -2.64
N GLN A 174 -1.09 10.86 -2.39
CA GLN A 174 -0.61 11.46 -1.15
C GLN A 174 -1.13 12.89 -0.91
N ARG A 175 -1.66 13.57 -1.95
CA ARG A 175 -2.25 14.90 -1.81
C ARG A 175 -3.61 14.90 -1.13
N PHE A 176 -4.28 13.74 -1.02
CA PHE A 176 -5.59 13.63 -0.41
C PHE A 176 -5.50 13.59 1.12
N PHE A 177 -6.44 14.26 1.77
CA PHE A 177 -6.63 14.21 3.21
C PHE A 177 -8.11 14.36 3.56
N LEU A 178 -8.47 13.90 4.76
CA LEU A 178 -9.81 14.04 5.32
C LEU A 178 -9.82 15.18 6.37
N ASN A 179 -11.00 15.52 6.90
CA ASN A 179 -11.10 16.49 7.99
C ASN A 179 -10.63 15.84 9.31
N GLU A 180 -10.34 16.66 10.32
CA GLU A 180 -9.91 16.19 11.67
C GLU A 180 -10.94 15.26 12.34
N LYS A 181 -12.22 15.44 12.05
CA LYS A 181 -13.31 14.53 12.43
C LYS A 181 -13.85 13.85 11.17
N PRO A 182 -13.14 12.88 10.63
CA PRO A 182 -13.50 12.31 9.34
C PRO A 182 -14.76 11.47 9.46
N SER A 183 -15.58 11.54 8.43
CA SER A 183 -16.71 10.64 8.22
C SER A 183 -16.63 10.07 6.82
N VAL A 184 -17.21 8.90 6.61
CA VAL A 184 -17.27 8.31 5.27
C VAL A 184 -18.07 9.20 4.31
N GLY A 185 -19.02 9.98 4.83
CA GLY A 185 -19.93 10.79 4.01
C GLY A 185 -20.82 9.94 3.12
N GLN A 186 -21.32 10.56 2.05
CA GLN A 186 -22.03 9.83 1.01
C GLN A 186 -21.00 9.10 0.12
N THR A 187 -21.16 7.80 -0.04
CA THR A 187 -20.33 6.99 -0.93
C THR A 187 -21.15 6.46 -2.09
N LYS A 188 -20.59 6.56 -3.29
CA LYS A 188 -21.11 5.90 -4.48
C LYS A 188 -20.42 4.56 -4.63
N LEU A 189 -21.21 3.50 -4.78
CA LEU A 189 -20.71 2.16 -5.04
C LEU A 189 -20.96 1.81 -6.50
N SER A 190 -19.94 1.29 -7.17
CA SER A 190 -20.09 0.81 -8.55
C SER A 190 -19.31 -0.49 -8.74
N LYS A 191 -19.92 -1.43 -9.48
CA LYS A 191 -19.23 -2.64 -9.90
C LYS A 191 -18.36 -2.31 -11.11
N VAL A 192 -17.07 -2.56 -11.01
CA VAL A 192 -16.10 -2.27 -12.07
C VAL A 192 -15.42 -3.56 -12.55
N LYS A 193 -15.09 -3.60 -13.86
CA LYS A 193 -14.19 -4.62 -14.41
C LYS A 193 -12.76 -4.15 -14.25
N HIS A 194 -11.87 -5.05 -13.84
CA HIS A 194 -10.47 -4.74 -13.58
C HIS A 194 -9.61 -5.98 -13.93
N PRO A 195 -8.30 -5.84 -14.26
CA PRO A 195 -7.43 -7.00 -14.48
C PRO A 195 -7.42 -8.01 -13.34
N ALA A 196 -7.57 -7.57 -12.09
CA ALA A 196 -7.70 -8.42 -10.90
C ALA A 196 -9.13 -9.00 -10.67
N GLY A 197 -10.03 -8.91 -11.65
CA GLY A 197 -11.41 -9.36 -11.55
C GLY A 197 -12.43 -8.23 -11.35
N SER A 198 -13.69 -8.58 -11.14
CA SER A 198 -14.76 -7.61 -10.87
C SER A 198 -14.91 -7.38 -9.37
N PHE A 199 -15.01 -6.13 -8.95
CA PHE A 199 -15.21 -5.74 -7.55
C PHE A 199 -16.07 -4.48 -7.41
N ILE A 200 -16.40 -4.12 -6.18
CA ILE A 200 -17.09 -2.86 -5.86
C ILE A 200 -16.04 -1.76 -5.61
N GLN A 201 -16.03 -0.77 -6.48
CA GLN A 201 -15.31 0.49 -6.28
C GLN A 201 -16.12 1.38 -5.35
N VAL A 202 -15.44 2.08 -4.45
CA VAL A 202 -16.02 3.07 -3.54
C VAL A 202 -15.53 4.45 -3.96
N VAL A 203 -16.44 5.39 -4.19
CA VAL A 203 -16.09 6.80 -4.39
C VAL A 203 -16.60 7.59 -3.19
N SER A 204 -15.69 8.29 -2.51
CA SER A 204 -15.96 9.14 -1.36
C SER A 204 -15.52 10.58 -1.66
N GLN A 205 -15.88 11.53 -0.78
CA GLN A 205 -15.37 12.90 -0.86
C GLN A 205 -14.16 13.05 0.06
N ALA A 206 -13.13 13.71 -0.44
CA ALA A 206 -11.93 14.08 0.31
C ALA A 206 -11.48 15.49 -0.07
N ASN A 207 -10.60 16.08 0.72
CA ASN A 207 -9.87 17.27 0.32
C ASN A 207 -8.59 16.87 -0.40
N ALA A 208 -8.15 17.67 -1.35
CA ALA A 208 -6.89 17.47 -2.04
C ALA A 208 -6.08 18.76 -2.06
N LEU A 209 -4.78 18.66 -1.77
CA LEU A 209 -3.86 19.77 -1.96
C LEU A 209 -3.78 20.14 -3.44
N LYS A 210 -3.60 21.42 -3.73
CA LYS A 210 -3.30 21.98 -5.05
C LYS A 210 -1.85 22.43 -5.10
N GLU A 211 -1.32 22.61 -6.27
CA GLU A 211 0.02 23.16 -6.45
C GLU A 211 0.15 24.57 -5.86
N ALA A 212 -0.92 25.37 -5.99
CA ALA A 212 -1.04 26.68 -5.38
C ALA A 212 -2.47 26.93 -4.91
N GLY A 213 -2.62 27.74 -3.85
CA GLY A 213 -3.90 28.10 -3.26
C GLY A 213 -4.43 27.13 -2.23
N SER A 214 -5.69 27.31 -1.86
CA SER A 214 -6.36 26.49 -0.84
C SER A 214 -6.70 25.09 -1.38
N PRO A 215 -6.74 24.08 -0.49
CA PRO A 215 -7.22 22.74 -0.87
C PRO A 215 -8.63 22.77 -1.47
N GLU A 216 -8.94 21.81 -2.29
CA GLU A 216 -10.25 21.65 -2.91
C GLU A 216 -10.91 20.31 -2.56
N LYS A 217 -12.24 20.26 -2.58
CA LYS A 217 -12.98 19.00 -2.46
C LYS A 217 -12.90 18.24 -3.78
N ARG A 218 -12.55 16.96 -3.71
CA ARG A 218 -12.49 16.06 -4.85
C ARG A 218 -13.09 14.69 -4.55
N ASN A 219 -13.49 14.01 -5.59
CA ASN A 219 -13.82 12.61 -5.50
C ASN A 219 -12.54 11.80 -5.23
N LEU A 220 -12.62 10.91 -4.27
CA LEU A 220 -11.57 9.94 -3.93
C LEU A 220 -12.08 8.55 -4.34
N SER A 221 -11.51 8.02 -5.40
CA SER A 221 -11.82 6.69 -5.91
C SER A 221 -10.98 5.64 -5.20
N LEU A 222 -11.64 4.66 -4.61
CA LEU A 222 -11.03 3.62 -3.78
C LEU A 222 -11.35 2.23 -4.34
N ILE A 223 -10.36 1.38 -4.41
CA ILE A 223 -10.47 -0.02 -4.84
C ILE A 223 -9.99 -0.96 -3.72
N PRO A 224 -10.38 -2.25 -3.74
CA PRO A 224 -9.80 -3.23 -2.83
C PRO A 224 -8.29 -3.33 -2.99
N TYR A 225 -7.56 -3.33 -1.89
CA TYR A 225 -6.08 -3.34 -1.89
C TYR A 225 -5.47 -4.51 -2.69
N TYR A 226 -6.12 -5.70 -2.70
CA TYR A 226 -5.62 -6.83 -3.50
C TYR A 226 -5.60 -6.56 -5.01
N ALA A 227 -6.38 -5.58 -5.48
CA ALA A 227 -6.46 -5.22 -6.89
C ALA A 227 -5.40 -4.17 -7.31
N TRP A 228 -4.62 -3.65 -6.36
CA TRP A 228 -3.57 -2.67 -6.59
C TRP A 228 -2.46 -3.20 -7.51
N ASN A 229 -1.84 -2.28 -8.26
CA ASN A 229 -0.66 -2.49 -9.11
C ASN A 229 -0.87 -3.47 -10.29
N ASN A 230 -2.10 -3.54 -10.81
CA ASN A 230 -2.43 -4.38 -11.97
C ASN A 230 -2.63 -3.56 -13.27
N ARG A 231 -2.34 -2.27 -13.25
CA ARG A 231 -2.55 -1.34 -14.38
C ARG A 231 -1.27 -0.57 -14.68
N LYS A 232 -1.22 0.72 -14.36
CA LYS A 232 -0.06 1.60 -14.57
C LYS A 232 0.71 1.80 -13.27
N PRO A 233 2.05 1.93 -13.31
CA PRO A 233 2.81 2.44 -12.17
C PRO A 233 2.25 3.79 -11.71
N GLY A 234 2.28 4.03 -10.40
CA GLY A 234 1.78 5.26 -9.81
C GLY A 234 1.72 5.18 -8.29
N SER A 235 1.42 6.30 -7.68
CA SER A 235 1.28 6.37 -6.23
C SER A 235 0.05 5.62 -5.73
N MET A 236 0.14 5.06 -4.51
CA MET A 236 -0.96 4.39 -3.84
C MET A 236 -1.03 4.83 -2.38
N THR A 237 -2.24 5.01 -1.86
CA THR A 237 -2.47 5.39 -0.46
C THR A 237 -3.58 4.55 0.16
N ILE A 238 -3.32 4.03 1.37
CA ILE A 238 -4.29 3.35 2.24
C ILE A 238 -4.65 4.25 3.42
N TRP A 239 -3.64 4.86 4.05
CA TRP A 239 -3.77 5.67 5.24
C TRP A 239 -3.81 7.16 4.88
N PHE A 240 -5.00 7.74 4.90
CA PHE A 240 -5.24 9.14 4.54
C PHE A 240 -5.07 10.05 5.76
N PRO A 241 -4.27 11.12 5.66
CA PRO A 241 -4.15 12.11 6.72
C PRO A 241 -5.49 12.73 7.10
N THR A 242 -5.67 13.08 8.39
CA THR A 242 -6.79 13.88 8.87
C THR A 242 -6.40 15.35 9.02
N LYS A 243 -5.12 15.69 8.81
CA LYS A 243 -4.58 17.06 8.89
C LYS A 243 -3.91 17.43 7.57
N PRO A 244 -4.18 18.61 6.99
CA PRO A 244 -3.60 19.04 5.70
C PRO A 244 -2.08 18.99 5.67
N LYS A 245 -1.41 19.33 6.79
CA LYS A 245 0.05 19.36 6.91
C LYS A 245 0.74 18.00 6.73
N LEU A 246 -0.01 16.90 6.84
CA LEU A 246 0.48 15.55 6.65
C LEU A 246 0.24 15.01 5.24
N ALA A 247 -0.49 15.75 4.40
CA ALA A 247 -0.66 15.45 2.99
C ALA A 247 0.50 16.06 2.19
N VAL A 248 0.84 15.44 1.06
CA VAL A 248 1.94 15.90 0.20
C VAL A 248 1.40 16.03 -1.21
N PHE A 249 1.47 17.25 -1.78
CA PHE A 249 0.93 17.51 -3.12
C PHE A 249 1.61 16.65 -4.18
N ASP A 250 2.93 16.67 -4.18
CA ASP A 250 3.77 15.86 -5.06
C ASP A 250 4.95 15.33 -4.23
N PRO A 251 5.00 14.01 -3.97
CA PRO A 251 6.11 13.42 -3.21
C PRO A 251 7.45 13.50 -3.95
N HIS A 252 7.44 13.77 -5.26
CA HIS A 252 8.65 13.94 -6.07
C HIS A 252 9.10 15.40 -6.15
N LYS A 253 8.29 16.35 -5.65
CA LYS A 253 8.65 17.76 -5.63
C LYS A 253 9.70 18.03 -4.56
N LEU A 254 10.75 18.73 -4.95
CA LEU A 254 11.79 19.17 -4.02
C LEU A 254 11.21 20.11 -2.95
N PRO A 255 11.66 20.01 -1.68
CA PRO A 255 11.34 20.99 -0.66
C PRO A 255 11.75 22.41 -1.09
N LYS A 256 11.06 23.42 -0.57
CA LYS A 256 11.42 24.85 -0.87
C LYS A 256 12.86 25.19 -0.48
N GLU A 257 13.35 24.55 0.56
CA GLU A 257 14.71 24.71 1.12
C GLU A 257 15.76 23.90 0.36
N SER A 258 15.37 23.09 -0.64
CA SER A 258 16.32 22.31 -1.44
C SER A 258 17.36 23.21 -2.10
N ILE A 259 18.62 22.77 -2.05
CA ILE A 259 19.72 23.42 -2.76
C ILE A 259 19.54 23.36 -4.29
N PHE A 260 18.75 22.39 -4.78
CA PHE A 260 18.43 22.22 -6.19
C PHE A 260 17.06 22.79 -6.53
N LYS A 261 16.97 23.55 -7.61
CA LYS A 261 15.70 23.97 -8.21
C LYS A 261 15.05 22.83 -8.99
N THR A 262 15.87 22.01 -9.62
CA THR A 262 15.43 20.88 -10.46
C THR A 262 16.48 19.78 -10.39
N ILE A 263 16.01 18.53 -10.39
CA ILE A 263 16.86 17.34 -10.47
C ILE A 263 16.43 16.50 -11.67
N LYS A 264 17.40 15.91 -12.36
CA LYS A 264 17.20 14.95 -13.45
C LYS A 264 18.08 13.73 -13.22
N ALA A 265 17.66 12.58 -13.74
CA ALA A 265 18.44 11.35 -13.73
C ALA A 265 18.31 10.60 -15.06
N SER A 266 19.28 9.74 -15.34
CA SER A 266 19.21 8.83 -16.48
C SER A 266 18.05 7.84 -16.36
N HIS A 267 17.76 7.41 -15.13
CA HIS A 267 16.65 6.55 -14.75
C HIS A 267 16.35 6.75 -13.26
N THR A 268 15.11 6.51 -12.87
CA THR A 268 14.67 6.46 -11.46
C THR A 268 13.79 5.25 -11.29
N SER A 269 14.05 4.44 -10.27
CA SER A 269 13.21 3.29 -9.93
C SER A 269 11.79 3.73 -9.59
N ASP A 270 10.79 2.98 -10.03
CA ASP A 270 9.37 3.21 -9.71
C ASP A 270 9.06 3.09 -8.21
N LEU A 271 9.97 2.49 -7.43
CA LEU A 271 9.85 2.32 -5.97
C LEU A 271 10.53 3.43 -5.17
N ASP A 272 11.21 4.37 -5.84
CA ASP A 272 12.05 5.38 -5.22
C ASP A 272 11.66 6.78 -5.70
N THR A 273 12.26 7.81 -5.10
CA THR A 273 11.97 9.18 -5.48
C THR A 273 13.24 9.96 -5.81
N LEU A 274 13.24 10.65 -6.94
CA LEU A 274 14.37 11.44 -7.38
C LEU A 274 14.63 12.64 -6.45
N SER A 275 13.61 13.21 -5.80
CA SER A 275 13.76 14.30 -4.84
C SER A 275 14.56 13.92 -3.59
N ALA A 276 14.71 12.63 -3.29
CA ALA A 276 15.49 12.14 -2.15
C ALA A 276 16.94 12.64 -2.15
N ILE A 277 17.53 12.88 -3.32
CA ILE A 277 18.92 13.35 -3.44
C ILE A 277 19.13 14.83 -3.07
N GLY A 278 18.08 15.55 -2.72
CA GLY A 278 18.16 16.96 -2.33
C GLY A 278 17.02 17.37 -1.42
N ASP A 279 16.45 16.43 -0.65
CA ASP A 279 15.32 16.69 0.24
C ASP A 279 15.76 17.17 1.64
N GLY A 280 17.07 17.19 1.90
CA GLY A 280 17.67 17.65 3.16
C GLY A 280 17.50 16.67 4.31
N LYS A 281 17.04 15.44 4.08
CA LYS A 281 16.88 14.43 5.13
C LYS A 281 18.19 13.69 5.36
N GLU A 282 18.77 13.89 6.54
CA GLU A 282 20.07 13.32 6.90
C GLU A 282 20.01 11.80 7.03
N PRO A 283 20.69 11.04 6.16
CA PRO A 283 20.78 9.60 6.32
C PRO A 283 21.78 9.26 7.45
N ARG A 284 21.41 8.26 8.25
CA ARG A 284 22.30 7.72 9.29
C ARG A 284 23.11 6.53 8.81
N TRP A 285 22.52 5.73 7.90
CA TRP A 285 23.12 4.48 7.42
C TRP A 285 22.98 4.36 5.91
N SER A 286 23.98 3.86 5.22
CA SER A 286 23.96 3.59 3.77
C SER A 286 22.89 2.56 3.35
N SER A 287 22.34 1.79 4.28
CA SER A 287 21.23 0.84 4.01
C SER A 287 19.90 1.51 3.62
N GLY A 288 19.80 2.85 3.73
CA GLY A 288 18.60 3.61 3.34
C GLY A 288 17.34 3.29 4.13
N LYS A 289 17.45 2.60 5.28
CA LYS A 289 16.29 2.31 6.14
C LYS A 289 15.73 3.61 6.71
N LYS A 290 14.43 3.83 6.57
CA LYS A 290 13.66 4.97 7.11
C LYS A 290 13.94 6.35 6.48
N VAL A 291 14.65 6.44 5.37
CA VAL A 291 14.83 7.70 4.61
C VAL A 291 14.44 7.49 3.14
N PRO A 292 13.94 8.54 2.46
CA PRO A 292 13.76 8.51 1.02
C PRO A 292 15.08 8.21 0.32
N ARG A 293 15.01 7.63 -0.86
CA ARG A 293 16.18 7.22 -1.63
C ARG A 293 15.92 7.33 -3.12
N TRP A 294 16.98 7.43 -3.89
CA TRP A 294 17.00 7.26 -5.33
C TRP A 294 17.84 6.04 -5.68
N THR A 295 17.36 5.19 -6.57
CA THR A 295 18.14 4.09 -7.16
C THR A 295 17.89 3.98 -8.66
N SER A 296 18.85 3.37 -9.34
CA SER A 296 18.76 3.10 -10.78
C SER A 296 18.05 1.80 -11.13
N ARG A 297 17.41 1.12 -10.17
CA ARG A 297 16.66 -0.11 -10.45
C ARG A 297 15.61 0.09 -11.54
N PRO A 298 15.38 -0.89 -12.43
CA PRO A 298 16.05 -2.19 -12.57
C PRO A 298 17.27 -2.16 -13.52
N GLN A 299 17.91 -1.00 -13.73
CA GLN A 299 19.02 -0.82 -14.67
C GLN A 299 20.34 -1.34 -14.07
N LEU A 300 20.52 -2.67 -14.04
CA LEU A 300 21.73 -3.31 -13.51
C LEU A 300 22.90 -3.15 -14.49
N GLY A 301 24.11 -2.89 -13.97
CA GLY A 301 25.35 -2.78 -14.74
C GLY A 301 25.44 -1.60 -15.71
N LYS A 302 24.37 -0.84 -15.90
CA LYS A 302 24.32 0.27 -16.88
C LYS A 302 24.80 1.57 -16.26
N LYS A 303 25.66 2.32 -16.97
CA LYS A 303 26.11 3.65 -16.56
C LYS A 303 24.93 4.57 -16.28
N GLN A 304 25.00 5.30 -15.18
CA GLN A 304 23.95 6.19 -14.70
C GLN A 304 24.50 7.61 -14.47
N TRP A 305 23.59 8.55 -14.45
CA TRP A 305 23.88 9.92 -14.04
C TRP A 305 22.70 10.55 -13.31
N VAL A 306 23.02 11.49 -12.43
CA VAL A 306 22.07 12.37 -11.74
C VAL A 306 22.56 13.81 -11.87
N GLU A 307 21.66 14.73 -12.19
CA GLU A 307 21.93 16.16 -12.35
C GLU A 307 21.13 16.97 -11.33
N GLY A 308 21.80 17.89 -10.64
CA GLY A 308 21.17 18.89 -9.78
C GLY A 308 21.41 20.30 -10.31
N TYR A 309 20.31 21.03 -10.61
CA TYR A 309 20.33 22.38 -11.14
C TYR A 309 20.06 23.39 -10.03
N PHE A 310 20.91 24.41 -9.88
CA PHE A 310 20.73 25.50 -8.92
C PHE A 310 19.76 26.57 -9.45
N ALA A 311 19.12 27.31 -8.53
CA ALA A 311 18.22 28.41 -8.92
C ALA A 311 18.97 29.56 -9.66
N LYS A 312 20.24 29.74 -9.37
CA LYS A 312 21.20 30.67 -10.02
C LYS A 312 22.62 30.12 -9.92
N PRO A 313 23.54 30.55 -10.76
CA PRO A 313 24.95 30.15 -10.62
C PRO A 313 25.49 30.43 -9.21
N ARG A 314 26.20 29.46 -8.64
CA ARG A 314 26.75 29.50 -7.28
C ARG A 314 28.22 29.08 -7.30
N LYS A 315 29.01 29.69 -6.41
CA LYS A 315 30.42 29.32 -6.22
C LYS A 315 30.49 28.10 -5.28
N VAL A 316 30.86 26.96 -5.83
CA VAL A 316 30.88 25.67 -5.11
C VAL A 316 32.13 25.56 -4.27
N ARG A 317 31.98 25.26 -2.98
CA ARG A 317 33.07 24.99 -2.04
C ARG A 317 33.35 23.49 -1.95
N ASP A 318 32.30 22.66 -1.79
CA ASP A 318 32.45 21.22 -1.74
C ASP A 318 31.14 20.54 -2.19
N VAL A 319 31.27 19.29 -2.65
CA VAL A 319 30.13 18.39 -3.01
C VAL A 319 30.30 17.08 -2.26
N GLY A 320 29.29 16.70 -1.49
CA GLY A 320 29.24 15.45 -0.77
C GLY A 320 28.10 14.54 -1.25
N VAL A 321 28.41 13.28 -1.52
CA VAL A 321 27.43 12.26 -1.93
C VAL A 321 27.32 11.20 -0.85
N TYR A 322 26.09 10.94 -0.39
CA TYR A 322 25.80 9.85 0.54
C TYR A 322 25.26 8.66 -0.23
N TRP A 323 26.08 7.64 -0.39
CA TRP A 323 25.76 6.46 -1.19
C TRP A 323 24.82 5.51 -0.47
N MET A 324 23.92 4.89 -1.23
CA MET A 324 23.09 3.79 -0.78
C MET A 324 23.71 2.45 -1.17
N GLN A 325 23.58 1.47 -0.27
CA GLN A 325 23.74 0.06 -0.58
C GLN A 325 22.77 -0.79 0.23
N ASP A 326 22.32 -1.89 -0.31
CA ASP A 326 21.49 -2.87 0.39
C ASP A 326 22.05 -4.29 0.28
N GLN A 327 21.35 -5.26 0.85
CA GLN A 327 21.73 -6.67 0.78
C GLN A 327 21.32 -7.36 -0.52
N GLN A 328 20.60 -6.64 -1.40
CA GLN A 328 20.10 -7.16 -2.66
C GLN A 328 21.02 -6.75 -3.82
N ASP A 329 20.57 -5.82 -4.63
CA ASP A 329 21.19 -5.45 -5.90
C ASP A 329 21.70 -4.00 -5.96
N VAL A 330 21.46 -3.17 -4.96
CA VAL A 330 22.04 -1.83 -4.91
C VAL A 330 23.39 -1.88 -4.21
N LYS A 331 24.46 -1.54 -4.95
CA LYS A 331 25.85 -1.51 -4.46
C LYS A 331 26.46 -0.15 -4.68
N PHE A 332 27.54 0.15 -3.95
CA PHE A 332 28.35 1.32 -4.26
C PHE A 332 28.85 1.24 -5.71
N PRO A 333 28.90 2.38 -6.42
CA PRO A 333 29.41 2.38 -7.79
C PRO A 333 30.84 1.82 -7.82
N LYS A 334 31.21 1.18 -8.94
CA LYS A 334 32.60 0.81 -9.21
C LYS A 334 33.46 2.06 -9.32
N GLU A 335 32.93 3.06 -10.03
CA GLU A 335 33.55 4.35 -10.25
C GLU A 335 32.47 5.43 -10.30
N TRP A 336 32.81 6.63 -9.83
CA TRP A 336 31.98 7.80 -10.02
C TRP A 336 32.82 9.03 -10.28
N SER A 337 32.21 10.07 -10.86
CA SER A 337 32.86 11.36 -11.15
C SER A 337 31.82 12.47 -11.17
N LEU A 338 32.27 13.71 -11.03
CA LEU A 338 31.48 14.91 -11.15
C LEU A 338 31.78 15.66 -12.45
N GLU A 339 30.73 16.22 -13.02
CA GLU A 339 30.79 17.27 -14.03
C GLU A 339 30.03 18.49 -13.50
N VAL A 340 30.44 19.66 -13.95
CA VAL A 340 29.74 20.93 -13.65
C VAL A 340 29.29 21.60 -14.93
N ARG A 341 28.17 22.33 -14.84
CA ARG A 341 27.65 23.08 -15.97
C ARG A 341 27.95 24.56 -15.79
N LYS A 342 28.58 25.12 -16.82
CA LYS A 342 28.82 26.56 -16.94
C LYS A 342 28.41 27.01 -18.34
N GLU A 343 27.60 28.06 -18.45
CA GLU A 343 27.12 28.59 -19.74
C GLU A 343 26.52 27.50 -20.66
N GLY A 344 25.76 26.57 -20.04
CA GLY A 344 25.12 25.47 -20.77
C GLY A 344 25.99 24.28 -21.13
N LYS A 345 27.34 24.35 -20.89
CA LYS A 345 28.28 23.29 -21.23
C LYS A 345 28.71 22.49 -20.00
N TRP A 346 28.78 21.18 -20.12
CA TRP A 346 29.26 20.28 -19.09
C TRP A 346 30.79 20.12 -19.22
N THR A 347 31.51 20.29 -18.10
CA THR A 347 32.94 20.08 -18.02
C THR A 347 33.29 19.23 -16.81
N PRO A 348 34.39 18.45 -16.83
CA PRO A 348 34.82 17.67 -15.68
C PRO A 348 35.07 18.55 -14.45
N PHE A 349 34.62 18.09 -13.29
CA PHE A 349 34.96 18.71 -12.00
C PHE A 349 36.42 18.37 -11.65
N LYS A 350 37.29 19.33 -11.76
CA LYS A 350 38.72 19.15 -11.40
C LYS A 350 38.86 19.06 -9.89
N LEU A 351 39.29 17.91 -9.39
CA LEU A 351 39.49 17.67 -7.96
C LEU A 351 40.66 18.43 -7.39
N TYR A 352 40.54 18.84 -6.13
CA TYR A 352 41.67 19.27 -5.32
C TYR A 352 42.70 18.13 -5.22
N VAL A 353 43.98 18.43 -5.12
CA VAL A 353 45.10 17.49 -5.31
C VAL A 353 45.04 16.26 -4.38
N THR A 354 44.47 16.40 -3.19
CA THR A 354 44.37 15.31 -2.20
C THR A 354 43.05 14.53 -2.27
N ASP A 355 42.09 15.03 -3.02
CA ASP A 355 40.75 14.41 -3.10
C ASP A 355 40.72 13.25 -4.07
N ARG A 356 39.80 12.33 -3.80
CA ARG A 356 39.48 11.16 -4.64
C ARG A 356 38.00 10.91 -4.66
N TYR A 357 37.54 10.28 -5.71
CA TYR A 357 36.14 9.80 -5.82
C TYR A 357 35.97 8.51 -5.03
N ASP A 358 36.04 8.61 -3.68
CA ASP A 358 35.81 7.49 -2.76
C ASP A 358 34.33 7.11 -2.65
N HIS A 359 34.02 5.91 -2.13
CA HIS A 359 32.67 5.43 -1.83
C HIS A 359 32.63 4.70 -0.48
N ARG A 360 32.76 5.47 0.60
CA ARG A 360 32.73 4.98 1.99
C ARG A 360 31.30 4.92 2.51
N ALA A 361 31.00 3.87 3.27
CA ALA A 361 29.69 3.66 3.90
C ALA A 361 29.42 4.64 5.04
N ASN A 362 28.15 4.93 5.27
CA ASN A 362 27.62 5.65 6.43
C ASN A 362 28.20 7.07 6.62
N GLN A 363 28.59 7.70 5.53
CA GLN A 363 29.10 9.08 5.53
C GLN A 363 28.95 9.73 4.16
N TYR A 364 29.07 11.07 4.13
CA TYR A 364 29.23 11.81 2.88
C TYR A 364 30.64 11.59 2.33
N ASN A 365 30.72 11.25 1.07
CA ASN A 365 31.96 11.18 0.30
C ASN A 365 32.13 12.56 -0.35
N VAL A 366 32.99 13.40 0.27
CA VAL A 366 33.11 14.82 -0.04
C VAL A 366 34.29 15.05 -0.97
N VAL A 367 34.10 15.90 -1.97
CA VAL A 367 35.16 16.36 -2.89
C VAL A 367 35.13 17.87 -3.03
N HIS A 368 36.30 18.46 -3.22
CA HIS A 368 36.54 19.90 -3.35
C HIS A 368 37.06 20.23 -4.77
N PRO A 369 36.70 21.39 -5.33
CA PRO A 369 37.28 21.84 -6.58
C PRO A 369 38.74 22.26 -6.42
N ALA A 370 39.56 22.00 -7.45
CA ALA A 370 40.96 22.39 -7.47
C ALA A 370 41.20 23.92 -7.46
N ALA A 371 40.19 24.68 -7.86
CA ALA A 371 40.19 26.15 -7.91
C ALA A 371 38.75 26.67 -7.73
N PRO A 372 38.54 27.95 -7.37
CA PRO A 372 37.21 28.54 -7.27
C PRO A 372 36.35 28.26 -8.50
N LEU A 373 35.18 27.67 -8.29
CA LEU A 373 34.35 27.14 -9.35
C LEU A 373 32.90 27.64 -9.22
N THR A 374 32.49 28.50 -10.16
CA THR A 374 31.07 28.91 -10.26
C THR A 374 30.39 28.10 -11.35
N CYS A 375 29.22 27.49 -11.01
CA CYS A 375 28.44 26.71 -11.93
C CYS A 375 26.94 26.83 -11.61
N ASP A 376 26.09 26.45 -12.57
CA ASP A 376 24.62 26.46 -12.43
C ASP A 376 24.04 25.07 -12.24
N ALA A 377 24.82 23.99 -12.41
CA ALA A 377 24.43 22.62 -12.14
C ALA A 377 25.64 21.71 -11.90
N ILE A 378 25.42 20.60 -11.23
CA ILE A 378 26.35 19.48 -11.09
C ILE A 378 25.74 18.22 -11.71
N ARG A 379 26.59 17.32 -12.20
CA ARG A 379 26.21 15.98 -12.66
C ARG A 379 27.11 14.94 -12.01
N ILE A 380 26.50 13.99 -11.33
CA ILE A 380 27.16 12.82 -10.75
C ILE A 380 27.05 11.70 -11.78
N LYS A 381 28.17 11.23 -12.31
CA LYS A 381 28.25 10.09 -13.23
C LYS A 381 28.68 8.86 -12.46
N MET A 382 28.03 7.74 -12.69
CA MET A 382 28.25 6.49 -11.96
C MET A 382 28.41 5.32 -12.92
N THR A 383 29.44 4.52 -12.71
CA THR A 383 29.62 3.22 -13.34
C THR A 383 29.26 2.16 -12.30
N PRO A 384 28.14 1.43 -12.43
CA PRO A 384 27.77 0.37 -11.51
C PRO A 384 28.76 -0.80 -11.57
N ARG A 385 28.73 -1.67 -10.58
CA ARG A 385 29.31 -3.02 -10.65
C ARG A 385 28.43 -3.88 -11.56
N GLU A 386 28.98 -4.98 -12.07
CA GLU A 386 28.23 -5.98 -12.83
C GLU A 386 27.02 -6.46 -12.00
N GLU A 387 25.88 -6.65 -12.65
CA GLU A 387 24.62 -7.08 -12.04
C GLU A 387 24.15 -6.27 -10.82
N ALA A 388 24.61 -5.02 -10.70
CA ALA A 388 24.19 -4.13 -9.62
C ALA A 388 23.57 -2.83 -10.14
N ALA A 389 22.63 -2.30 -9.37
CA ALA A 389 22.14 -0.92 -9.44
C ALA A 389 22.98 -0.02 -8.54
N VAL A 390 22.91 1.28 -8.77
CA VAL A 390 23.48 2.29 -7.86
C VAL A 390 22.38 3.08 -7.17
N GLY A 391 22.69 3.65 -5.99
CA GLY A 391 21.74 4.44 -5.23
C GLY A 391 22.40 5.58 -4.47
N ILE A 392 21.64 6.67 -4.32
CA ILE A 392 22.00 7.87 -3.58
C ILE A 392 20.90 8.15 -2.54
N LEU A 393 21.30 8.46 -1.31
CA LEU A 393 20.39 8.86 -0.24
C LEU A 393 20.29 10.38 -0.14
N GLU A 394 21.40 11.11 -0.34
CA GLU A 394 21.42 12.57 -0.24
C GLU A 394 22.66 13.14 -0.96
N VAL A 395 22.53 14.34 -1.49
CA VAL A 395 23.62 15.13 -2.05
C VAL A 395 23.69 16.50 -1.37
N LYS A 396 24.80 16.82 -0.78
CA LYS A 396 25.09 18.13 -0.21
C LYS A 396 26.03 18.92 -1.10
N VAL A 397 25.70 20.17 -1.33
CA VAL A 397 26.63 21.14 -1.95
C VAL A 397 26.75 22.32 -1.02
N LYS A 398 27.97 22.61 -0.61
CA LYS A 398 28.27 23.84 0.12
C LYS A 398 28.81 24.90 -0.83
N PHE A 399 28.40 26.12 -0.60
CA PHE A 399 28.78 27.27 -1.41
C PHE A 399 29.68 28.20 -0.62
N GLU A 400 30.56 28.90 -1.33
CA GLU A 400 31.26 30.05 -0.75
C GLU A 400 30.27 31.21 -0.60
N ASN A 401 30.43 31.98 0.47
CA ASN A 401 29.63 33.18 0.76
C ASN A 401 29.93 34.30 -0.24
#